data_b961397d5cea19db070cbdafe5da3575
#
_entry.id   b961397d5cea19db070cbdafe5da3575
#
_cell.length_a   1.000
_cell.length_b   1.000
_cell.length_c   1.000
_cell.angle_alpha   90.00
_cell.angle_beta   90.00
_cell.angle_gamma   90.00
#
_symmetry.space_group_name_H-M   'P 1'
#
loop_
_entity.id
_entity.type
_entity.pdbx_description
1 polymer ?
#
loop_
_entity_poly.entity_id
_entity_poly.type
_entity_poly.pdbx_seq_one_letter_code
_entity_poly.pdbx_strand_id
1 'polypeptide(L)'
;AACEPYIQQLCRMLNRMGARISGIASNLLTIEGVESLGGTEHTMLPDMIEVGSFIGMAAMNQSELTIRNVSYDNLGIIPAQFARMGIRFEQRGDDIYIPEQGHYSIESFIDGSIMTIADAPWPGLTPDLLSIFLVVATQAKGAVLIHQKMFESRLFFVDKLIDMGARIMLCD
;
A
#
# COMPACT_ATOMS: atom_id res chain seq x y z
N ALA A 1 -12.74 13.88 5.81
CA ALA A 1 -13.10 12.70 5.01
C ALA A 1 -11.83 11.94 4.61
N ALA A 2 -11.95 10.66 4.38
CA ALA A 2 -10.92 9.87 3.73
C ALA A 2 -10.72 10.34 2.28
N CYS A 3 -9.49 10.33 1.80
CA CYS A 3 -9.18 10.84 0.46
C CYS A 3 -8.37 9.84 -0.38
N GLU A 4 -8.43 8.56 -0.06
CA GLU A 4 -7.83 7.47 -0.81
C GLU A 4 -8.41 7.38 -2.23
N PRO A 5 -7.66 6.83 -3.20
CA PRO A 5 -8.09 6.74 -4.60
C PRO A 5 -9.46 6.10 -4.79
N TYR A 6 -9.81 5.06 -4.03
CA TYR A 6 -11.12 4.42 -4.12
C TYR A 6 -12.27 5.31 -3.62
N ILE A 7 -12.05 6.17 -2.61
CA ILE A 7 -13.05 7.17 -2.19
C ILE A 7 -13.22 8.25 -3.26
N GLN A 8 -12.08 8.71 -3.83
CA GLN A 8 -12.13 9.66 -4.95
C GLN A 8 -12.89 9.08 -6.14
N GLN A 9 -12.63 7.81 -6.47
CA GLN A 9 -13.32 7.08 -7.53
C GLN A 9 -14.82 7.02 -7.27
N LEU A 10 -15.24 6.64 -6.05
CA LEU A 10 -16.65 6.62 -5.66
C LEU A 10 -17.31 7.99 -5.87
N CYS A 11 -16.69 9.05 -5.39
CA CYS A 11 -17.22 10.41 -5.54
C CYS A 11 -17.34 10.81 -7.02
N ARG A 12 -16.33 10.48 -7.86
CA ARG A 12 -16.37 10.76 -9.30
C ARG A 12 -17.45 9.95 -10.01
N MET A 13 -17.64 8.68 -9.63
CA MET A 13 -18.71 7.83 -10.16
C MET A 13 -20.08 8.42 -9.82
N LEU A 14 -20.30 8.76 -8.55
CA LEU A 14 -21.55 9.36 -8.10
C LEU A 14 -21.84 10.69 -8.79
N ASN A 15 -20.83 11.53 -9.00
CA ASN A 15 -21.01 12.79 -9.75
C ASN A 15 -21.42 12.55 -11.21
N ARG A 16 -20.89 11.49 -11.88
CA ARG A 16 -21.37 11.10 -13.21
C ARG A 16 -22.82 10.60 -13.20
N MET A 17 -23.29 10.08 -12.07
CA MET A 17 -24.69 9.66 -11.86
C MET A 17 -25.61 10.83 -11.53
N GLY A 18 -25.07 12.05 -11.36
CA GLY A 18 -25.83 13.26 -11.08
C GLY A 18 -25.72 13.78 -9.65
N ALA A 19 -24.88 13.18 -8.79
CA ALA A 19 -24.55 13.74 -7.48
C ALA A 19 -23.79 15.07 -7.61
N ARG A 20 -23.75 15.82 -6.51
CA ARG A 20 -23.02 17.11 -6.43
C ARG A 20 -22.04 17.04 -5.28
N ILE A 21 -20.88 16.44 -5.56
CA ILE A 21 -19.79 16.26 -4.60
C ILE A 21 -18.61 17.10 -5.06
N SER A 22 -18.12 17.98 -4.19
CA SER A 22 -16.91 18.77 -4.39
C SER A 22 -15.90 18.51 -3.28
N GLY A 23 -14.65 18.98 -3.46
CA GLY A 23 -13.55 18.71 -2.53
C GLY A 23 -12.95 17.31 -2.66
N ILE A 24 -13.19 16.60 -3.79
CA ILE A 24 -12.65 15.27 -4.07
C ILE A 24 -11.12 15.33 -4.04
N ALA A 25 -10.49 14.33 -3.44
CA ALA A 25 -9.06 14.24 -3.17
C ALA A 25 -8.56 15.16 -2.03
N SER A 26 -9.48 15.77 -1.28
CA SER A 26 -9.16 16.51 -0.06
C SER A 26 -9.78 15.85 1.17
N ASN A 27 -9.40 16.31 2.35
CA ASN A 27 -9.97 15.87 3.62
C ASN A 27 -11.35 16.47 3.93
N LEU A 28 -11.86 17.36 3.07
CA LEU A 28 -13.17 17.98 3.20
C LEU A 28 -14.01 17.76 1.94
N LEU A 29 -15.06 16.95 2.06
CA LEU A 29 -16.05 16.78 1.02
C LEU A 29 -17.29 17.64 1.32
N THR A 30 -17.77 18.35 0.31
CA THR A 30 -19.05 19.02 0.34
C THR A 30 -20.01 18.26 -0.57
N ILE A 31 -21.13 17.82 0.00
CA ILE A 31 -22.15 17.05 -0.70
C ILE A 31 -23.46 17.83 -0.67
N GLU A 32 -23.93 18.23 -1.85
CA GLU A 32 -25.25 18.81 -2.02
C GLU A 32 -26.23 17.67 -2.37
N GLY A 33 -27.28 17.53 -1.58
CA GLY A 33 -28.30 16.50 -1.80
C GLY A 33 -29.01 16.68 -3.15
N VAL A 34 -29.36 15.57 -3.79
CA VAL A 34 -30.17 15.53 -5.02
C VAL A 34 -31.33 14.58 -4.82
N GLU A 35 -32.41 14.79 -5.57
CA GLU A 35 -33.62 13.96 -5.44
C GLU A 35 -33.44 12.53 -5.94
N SER A 36 -32.59 12.35 -6.99
CA SER A 36 -32.35 11.04 -7.57
C SER A 36 -30.99 10.99 -8.27
N LEU A 37 -30.46 9.79 -8.45
CA LEU A 37 -29.27 9.53 -9.24
C LEU A 37 -29.65 8.74 -10.50
N GLY A 38 -28.97 9.02 -11.61
CA GLY A 38 -29.07 8.25 -12.85
C GLY A 38 -28.08 7.08 -12.90
N GLY A 39 -28.00 6.42 -14.05
CA GLY A 39 -26.98 5.43 -14.33
C GLY A 39 -25.71 6.04 -14.89
N THR A 40 -24.61 5.28 -14.85
CA THR A 40 -23.34 5.66 -15.51
C THR A 40 -22.53 4.43 -15.88
N GLU A 41 -21.66 4.56 -16.87
CA GLU A 41 -20.56 3.62 -17.10
C GLU A 41 -19.36 4.06 -16.33
N HIS A 42 -18.71 3.13 -15.64
CA HIS A 42 -17.53 3.42 -14.83
C HIS A 42 -16.56 2.23 -14.83
N THR A 43 -15.29 2.53 -15.08
CA THR A 43 -14.21 1.55 -14.95
C THR A 43 -13.64 1.65 -13.54
N MET A 44 -13.63 0.53 -12.82
CA MET A 44 -13.08 0.45 -11.47
C MET A 44 -11.56 0.52 -11.50
N LEU A 45 -10.98 1.18 -10.49
CA LEU A 45 -9.55 1.10 -10.25
C LEU A 45 -9.17 -0.31 -9.77
N PRO A 46 -7.97 -0.78 -10.10
CA PRO A 46 -7.42 -1.98 -9.46
C PRO A 46 -7.24 -1.76 -7.96
N ASP A 47 -7.28 -2.84 -7.20
CA ASP A 47 -7.04 -2.78 -5.76
C ASP A 47 -5.55 -2.60 -5.46
N MET A 48 -5.18 -1.45 -4.89
CA MET A 48 -3.79 -1.14 -4.53
C MET A 48 -3.25 -2.08 -3.43
N ILE A 49 -4.14 -2.67 -2.61
CA ILE A 49 -3.74 -3.64 -1.58
C ILE A 49 -3.32 -4.95 -2.22
N GLU A 50 -4.07 -5.43 -3.21
CA GLU A 50 -3.69 -6.60 -3.99
C GLU A 50 -2.38 -6.36 -4.74
N VAL A 51 -2.21 -5.21 -5.38
CA VAL A 51 -0.95 -4.86 -6.08
C VAL A 51 0.23 -4.94 -5.10
N GLY A 52 0.14 -4.30 -3.94
CA GLY A 52 1.18 -4.35 -2.91
C GLY A 52 1.43 -5.77 -2.40
N SER A 53 0.39 -6.57 -2.21
CA SER A 53 0.50 -7.97 -1.78
C SER A 53 1.23 -8.82 -2.81
N PHE A 54 0.95 -8.64 -4.10
CA PHE A 54 1.64 -9.37 -5.17
C PHE A 54 3.11 -8.95 -5.33
N ILE A 55 3.44 -7.66 -5.11
CA ILE A 55 4.85 -7.23 -5.07
C ILE A 55 5.59 -7.97 -3.95
N GLY A 56 5.03 -7.98 -2.75
CA GLY A 56 5.59 -8.69 -1.61
C GLY A 56 5.72 -10.20 -1.84
N MET A 57 4.69 -10.83 -2.41
CA MET A 57 4.68 -12.25 -2.73
C MET A 57 5.78 -12.62 -3.73
N ALA A 58 5.95 -11.85 -4.81
CA ALA A 58 6.98 -12.10 -5.81
C ALA A 58 8.39 -12.02 -5.18
N ALA A 59 8.64 -11.00 -4.35
CA ALA A 59 9.92 -10.83 -3.66
C ALA A 59 10.22 -12.01 -2.72
N MET A 60 9.25 -12.44 -1.91
CA MET A 60 9.43 -13.52 -0.95
C MET A 60 9.63 -14.88 -1.62
N ASN A 61 8.97 -15.13 -2.73
CA ASN A 61 9.10 -16.37 -3.51
C ASN A 61 10.27 -16.36 -4.49
N GLN A 62 11.05 -15.26 -4.53
CA GLN A 62 12.17 -15.11 -5.46
C GLN A 62 11.74 -15.36 -6.91
N SER A 63 10.57 -14.88 -7.29
CA SER A 63 9.95 -15.14 -8.58
C SER A 63 9.83 -13.88 -9.42
N GLU A 64 9.84 -14.09 -10.74
CA GLU A 64 9.49 -13.04 -11.69
C GLU A 64 7.98 -12.88 -11.76
N LEU A 65 7.49 -11.64 -11.78
CA LEU A 65 6.07 -11.34 -11.88
C LEU A 65 5.83 -10.04 -12.66
N THR A 66 4.83 -10.04 -13.54
CA THR A 66 4.29 -8.81 -14.12
C THR A 66 2.85 -8.61 -13.63
N ILE A 67 2.61 -7.49 -12.97
CA ILE A 67 1.27 -7.06 -12.55
C ILE A 67 0.80 -6.02 -13.57
N ARG A 68 -0.29 -6.31 -14.27
CA ARG A 68 -0.78 -5.47 -15.37
C ARG A 68 -1.86 -4.50 -14.91
N ASN A 69 -1.90 -3.32 -15.55
CA ASN A 69 -2.92 -2.31 -15.34
C ASN A 69 -3.09 -1.94 -13.86
N VAL A 70 -1.99 -1.65 -13.19
CA VAL A 70 -1.97 -1.38 -11.74
C VAL A 70 -2.50 -0.01 -11.35
N SER A 71 -2.78 0.85 -12.34
CA SER A 71 -3.08 2.27 -12.12
C SER A 71 -2.00 2.95 -11.29
N TYR A 72 -0.76 2.91 -11.79
CA TYR A 72 0.46 3.26 -11.06
C TYR A 72 0.38 4.59 -10.32
N ASP A 73 -0.21 5.61 -10.94
CA ASP A 73 -0.38 6.94 -10.34
C ASP A 73 -1.27 6.95 -9.09
N ASN A 74 -2.08 5.91 -8.91
CA ASN A 74 -2.96 5.73 -7.76
C ASN A 74 -2.37 4.83 -6.65
N LEU A 75 -1.15 4.33 -6.80
CA LEU A 75 -0.49 3.50 -5.77
C LEU A 75 0.15 4.32 -4.65
N GLY A 76 0.27 5.65 -4.82
CA GLY A 76 0.85 6.55 -3.81
C GLY A 76 2.26 6.13 -3.40
N ILE A 77 2.48 5.99 -2.11
CA ILE A 77 3.80 5.69 -1.53
C ILE A 77 4.19 4.19 -1.61
N ILE A 78 3.25 3.30 -1.98
CA ILE A 78 3.46 1.85 -1.93
C ILE A 78 4.72 1.40 -2.69
N PRO A 79 4.93 1.78 -3.98
CA PRO A 79 6.14 1.38 -4.70
C PRO A 79 7.43 1.87 -4.03
N ALA A 80 7.45 3.11 -3.57
CA ALA A 80 8.62 3.69 -2.91
C ALA A 80 8.98 2.96 -1.61
N GLN A 81 7.99 2.51 -0.83
CA GLN A 81 8.24 1.75 0.39
C GLN A 81 8.85 0.37 0.09
N PHE A 82 8.36 -0.33 -0.93
CA PHE A 82 8.97 -1.60 -1.36
C PHE A 82 10.40 -1.41 -1.89
N ALA A 83 10.65 -0.35 -2.67
CA ALA A 83 12.00 -0.03 -3.15
C ALA A 83 12.98 0.20 -1.99
N ARG A 84 12.56 0.91 -0.93
CA ARG A 84 13.38 1.12 0.28
C ARG A 84 13.64 -0.17 1.06
N MET A 85 12.79 -1.17 0.94
CA MET A 85 13.07 -2.51 1.46
C MET A 85 14.05 -3.31 0.59
N GLY A 86 14.54 -2.73 -0.52
CA GLY A 86 15.47 -3.36 -1.44
C GLY A 86 14.80 -4.23 -2.51
N ILE A 87 13.49 -4.16 -2.64
CA ILE A 87 12.75 -4.89 -3.67
C ILE A 87 12.85 -4.11 -4.98
N ARG A 88 13.39 -4.76 -6.00
CA ARG A 88 13.54 -4.19 -7.33
C ARG A 88 12.29 -4.44 -8.14
N PHE A 89 11.84 -3.43 -8.83
CA PHE A 89 10.78 -3.52 -9.82
C PHE A 89 10.96 -2.41 -10.86
N GLU A 90 10.31 -2.56 -12.00
CA GLU A 90 10.32 -1.61 -13.11
C GLU A 90 8.87 -1.22 -13.42
N GLN A 91 8.63 0.07 -13.55
CA GLN A 91 7.38 0.55 -14.14
C GLN A 91 7.47 0.43 -15.66
N ARG A 92 6.54 -0.28 -16.27
CA ARG A 92 6.40 -0.46 -17.73
C ARG A 92 5.05 0.05 -18.18
N GLY A 93 4.96 1.37 -18.41
CA GLY A 93 3.67 2.02 -18.64
C GLY A 93 2.81 1.98 -17.38
N ASP A 94 1.64 1.36 -17.44
CA ASP A 94 0.75 1.13 -16.28
C ASP A 94 0.95 -0.26 -15.62
N ASP A 95 1.99 -0.99 -16.01
CA ASP A 95 2.34 -2.29 -15.45
C ASP A 95 3.52 -2.17 -14.49
N ILE A 96 3.61 -3.08 -13.52
CA ILE A 96 4.79 -3.27 -12.67
C ILE A 96 5.41 -4.63 -13.02
N TYR A 97 6.69 -4.61 -13.39
CA TYR A 97 7.49 -5.81 -13.57
C TYR A 97 8.44 -5.99 -12.37
N ILE A 98 8.36 -7.11 -11.71
CA ILE A 98 9.23 -7.53 -10.62
C ILE A 98 10.16 -8.61 -11.17
N PRO A 99 11.48 -8.37 -11.30
CA PRO A 99 12.43 -9.40 -11.71
C PRO A 99 12.66 -10.40 -10.58
N GLU A 100 13.05 -11.61 -10.93
CA GLU A 100 13.59 -12.56 -9.96
C GLU A 100 14.74 -11.92 -9.17
N GLN A 101 14.71 -12.03 -7.84
CA GLN A 101 15.79 -11.58 -6.97
C GLN A 101 15.92 -12.50 -5.75
N GLY A 102 17.11 -13.05 -5.54
CA GLY A 102 17.36 -14.00 -4.45
C GLY A 102 17.37 -13.36 -3.06
N HIS A 103 17.75 -12.10 -2.96
CA HIS A 103 17.84 -11.38 -1.69
C HIS A 103 17.51 -9.91 -1.89
N TYR A 104 16.96 -9.30 -0.84
CA TYR A 104 16.75 -7.86 -0.77
C TYR A 104 17.24 -7.33 0.59
N SER A 105 17.77 -6.12 0.57
CA SER A 105 18.35 -5.49 1.76
C SER A 105 17.67 -4.16 2.01
N ILE A 106 17.29 -3.96 3.26
CA ILE A 106 16.66 -2.72 3.72
C ILE A 106 17.65 -1.57 3.56
N GLU A 107 17.14 -0.43 3.09
CA GLU A 107 17.90 0.80 2.97
C GLU A 107 18.55 1.16 4.32
N SER A 108 19.85 1.43 4.29
CA SER A 108 20.57 1.91 5.47
C SER A 108 20.91 3.39 5.31
N PHE A 109 20.74 4.13 6.38
CA PHE A 109 21.05 5.55 6.40
C PHE A 109 22.49 5.80 6.85
N ILE A 110 23.11 6.86 6.33
CA ILE A 110 24.49 7.24 6.64
C ILE A 110 24.68 7.53 8.13
N ASP A 111 23.65 8.07 8.78
CA ASP A 111 23.65 8.38 10.21
C ASP A 111 23.38 7.17 11.11
N GLY A 112 23.20 5.97 10.53
CA GLY A 112 22.91 4.74 11.24
C GLY A 112 21.47 4.61 11.74
N SER A 113 20.58 5.53 11.37
CA SER A 113 19.16 5.42 11.73
C SER A 113 18.50 4.21 11.08
N ILE A 114 17.49 3.65 11.76
CA ILE A 114 16.73 2.51 11.28
C ILE A 114 15.56 3.00 10.42
N MET A 115 15.39 2.37 9.25
CA MET A 115 14.24 2.62 8.40
C MET A 115 12.94 2.39 9.19
N THR A 116 12.02 3.33 9.10
CA THR A 116 10.69 3.19 9.70
C THR A 116 9.63 3.11 8.61
N ILE A 117 8.76 2.11 8.72
CA ILE A 117 7.53 1.98 7.95
C ILE A 117 6.37 2.16 8.92
N ALA A 118 5.56 3.18 8.71
CA ALA A 118 4.40 3.48 9.53
C ALA A 118 3.17 3.73 8.65
N ASP A 119 2.02 3.27 9.12
CA ASP A 119 0.76 3.61 8.49
C ASP A 119 0.39 5.08 8.76
N ALA A 120 -0.31 5.67 7.81
CA ALA A 120 -0.80 7.03 7.91
C ALA A 120 -1.98 7.23 6.95
N PRO A 121 -2.87 8.22 7.21
CA PRO A 121 -3.88 8.61 6.23
C PRO A 121 -3.27 8.94 4.87
N TRP A 122 -4.01 8.64 3.80
CA TRP A 122 -3.58 8.98 2.45
C TRP A 122 -3.15 10.45 2.32
N PRO A 123 -2.01 10.74 1.62
CA PRO A 123 -1.20 9.85 0.78
C PRO A 123 -0.14 9.02 1.52
N GLY A 124 -0.24 8.85 2.82
CA GLY A 124 0.61 7.92 3.58
C GLY A 124 0.32 6.45 3.27
N LEU A 125 1.05 5.56 3.95
CA LEU A 125 0.90 4.13 3.75
C LEU A 125 -0.41 3.63 4.36
N THR A 126 -1.22 2.94 3.54
CA THR A 126 -2.44 2.31 4.03
C THR A 126 -2.13 1.27 5.12
N PRO A 127 -2.90 1.25 6.23
CA PRO A 127 -2.70 0.29 7.31
C PRO A 127 -2.91 -1.16 6.85
N ASP A 128 -3.66 -1.40 5.78
CA ASP A 128 -3.94 -2.74 5.28
C ASP A 128 -2.68 -3.44 4.72
N LEU A 129 -1.71 -2.67 4.24
CA LEU A 129 -0.43 -3.22 3.77
C LEU A 129 0.62 -3.38 4.87
N LEU A 130 0.41 -2.84 6.06
CA LEU A 130 1.42 -2.89 7.12
C LEU A 130 1.79 -4.33 7.50
N SER A 131 0.81 -5.23 7.53
CA SER A 131 1.03 -6.67 7.76
C SER A 131 1.85 -7.31 6.64
N ILE A 132 1.63 -6.92 5.39
CA ILE A 132 2.40 -7.42 4.25
C ILE A 132 3.86 -6.95 4.35
N PHE A 133 4.09 -5.66 4.63
CA PHE A 133 5.44 -5.14 4.85
C PHE A 133 6.17 -5.85 5.99
N LEU A 134 5.47 -6.17 7.08
CA LEU A 134 6.04 -6.91 8.20
C LEU A 134 6.47 -8.31 7.78
N VAL A 135 5.60 -9.06 7.09
CA VAL A 135 5.93 -10.41 6.61
C VAL A 135 7.09 -10.37 5.63
N VAL A 136 7.08 -9.45 4.67
CA VAL A 136 8.19 -9.26 3.71
C VAL A 136 9.50 -8.91 4.42
N ALA A 137 9.44 -8.08 5.47
CA ALA A 137 10.62 -7.71 6.26
C ALA A 137 11.30 -8.90 6.94
N THR A 138 10.56 -9.97 7.27
CA THR A 138 11.14 -11.18 7.89
C THR A 138 12.17 -11.88 6.99
N GLN A 139 12.14 -11.65 5.69
CA GLN A 139 13.05 -12.22 4.70
C GLN A 139 14.14 -11.22 4.23
N ALA A 140 14.04 -9.96 4.62
CA ALA A 140 15.01 -8.93 4.26
C ALA A 140 16.30 -9.01 5.08
N LYS A 141 17.40 -8.53 4.51
CA LYS A 141 18.62 -8.25 5.27
C LYS A 141 18.57 -6.84 5.83
N GLY A 142 18.88 -6.68 7.12
CA GLY A 142 18.87 -5.39 7.81
C GLY A 142 17.83 -5.33 8.91
N ALA A 143 17.53 -4.13 9.37
CA ALA A 143 16.54 -3.87 10.41
C ALA A 143 15.55 -2.80 9.94
N VAL A 144 14.29 -2.96 10.28
CA VAL A 144 13.23 -2.01 10.01
C VAL A 144 12.30 -1.93 11.21
N LEU A 145 11.88 -0.74 11.54
CA LEU A 145 10.83 -0.50 12.53
C LEU A 145 9.47 -0.46 11.80
N ILE A 146 8.59 -1.39 12.13
CA ILE A 146 7.20 -1.36 11.68
C ILE A 146 6.37 -0.72 12.80
N HIS A 147 5.78 0.43 12.52
CA HIS A 147 5.07 1.21 13.52
C HIS A 147 3.59 1.38 13.12
N GLN A 148 2.72 0.68 13.83
CA GLN A 148 1.27 0.80 13.68
C GLN A 148 0.77 2.03 14.44
N LYS A 149 0.08 2.95 13.75
CA LYS A 149 -0.40 4.22 14.31
C LYS A 149 -1.91 4.37 14.25
N MET A 150 -2.56 3.82 13.22
CA MET A 150 -3.96 4.14 12.93
C MET A 150 -4.97 3.22 13.61
N PHE A 151 -4.62 1.95 13.81
CA PHE A 151 -5.54 0.95 14.35
C PHE A 151 -4.83 0.07 15.36
N GLU A 152 -5.49 -0.22 16.47
CA GLU A 152 -4.98 -1.15 17.47
C GLU A 152 -5.04 -2.60 16.95
N SER A 153 -4.10 -3.41 17.41
CA SER A 153 -4.10 -4.87 17.26
C SER A 153 -4.09 -5.43 15.83
N ARG A 154 -3.73 -4.66 14.80
CA ARG A 154 -3.58 -5.22 13.43
C ARG A 154 -2.41 -6.19 13.29
N LEU A 155 -1.41 -6.08 14.16
CA LEU A 155 -0.21 -6.91 14.15
C LEU A 155 -0.29 -8.06 15.17
N PHE A 156 -1.47 -8.47 15.59
CA PHE A 156 -1.69 -9.54 16.58
C PHE A 156 -1.11 -10.90 16.18
N PHE A 157 -0.82 -11.12 14.90
CA PHE A 157 -0.26 -12.36 14.38
C PHE A 157 1.28 -12.47 14.55
N VAL A 158 1.94 -11.43 15.04
CA VAL A 158 3.41 -11.36 15.15
C VAL A 158 3.97 -12.51 15.98
N ASP A 159 3.29 -12.91 17.06
CA ASP A 159 3.68 -14.06 17.88
C ASP A 159 3.82 -15.33 17.04
N LYS A 160 2.95 -15.54 16.06
CA LYS A 160 3.03 -16.70 15.17
C LYS A 160 4.24 -16.63 14.23
N LEU A 161 4.60 -15.45 13.77
CA LEU A 161 5.83 -15.28 12.99
C LEU A 161 7.08 -15.55 13.83
N ILE A 162 7.09 -15.13 15.10
CA ILE A 162 8.17 -15.43 16.05
C ILE A 162 8.26 -16.95 16.28
N ASP A 163 7.13 -17.62 16.50
CA ASP A 163 7.06 -19.09 16.63
C ASP A 163 7.60 -19.82 15.39
N MET A 164 7.45 -19.22 14.21
CA MET A 164 8.00 -19.72 12.93
C MET A 164 9.48 -19.40 12.74
N GLY A 165 10.11 -18.69 13.67
CA GLY A 165 11.54 -18.37 13.66
C GLY A 165 11.88 -16.96 13.14
N ALA A 166 10.90 -16.09 12.93
CA ALA A 166 11.16 -14.69 12.55
C ALA A 166 11.86 -13.93 13.69
N ARG A 167 12.84 -13.09 13.35
CA ARG A 167 13.58 -12.27 14.31
C ARG A 167 12.86 -10.95 14.51
N ILE A 168 11.89 -10.94 15.39
CA ILE A 168 11.07 -9.77 15.69
C ILE A 168 11.23 -9.39 17.16
N MET A 169 11.42 -8.11 17.44
CA MET A 169 11.34 -7.54 18.78
C MET A 169 10.10 -6.66 18.86
N LEU A 170 9.28 -6.90 19.88
CA LEU A 170 8.13 -6.06 20.16
C LEU A 170 8.60 -4.89 21.05
N CYS A 171 8.17 -3.69 20.70
CA CYS A 171 8.41 -2.47 21.47
C CYS A 171 7.04 -1.88 21.83
N ASP A 172 6.87 -1.48 23.08
CA ASP A 172 5.67 -0.79 23.60
C ASP A 172 5.65 0.68 23.17
#